data_8ce6f5426ce6edf6e38b94a8b06625f5
#
_entry.id   8ce6f5426ce6edf6e38b94a8b06625f5
#
_cell.length_a   1.000
_cell.length_b   1.000
_cell.length_c   1.000
_cell.angle_alpha   90.00
_cell.angle_beta   90.00
_cell.angle_gamma   90.00
#
_symmetry.space_group_name_H-M   'P 1'
#
loop_
_entity.id
_entity.type
_entity.pdbx_description
1 polymer ?
#
loop_
_entity_poly.entity_id
_entity_poly.type
_entity_poly.pdbx_seq_one_letter_code
_entity_poly.pdbx_strand_id
1 'polypeptide(L)' 'MAKSIRISDDLYDMTHNVSQTLGRPLAQQLEYWARLGAALDAAGISTGVAMGLLS' A
#
# COMPACT_ATOMS: atom_id res chain seq x y z
N MET A 1 -5.93 -7.84 17.95
CA MET A 1 -7.25 -8.07 17.33
C MET A 1 -7.29 -7.43 15.96
N ALA A 2 -7.70 -8.17 14.95
CA ALA A 2 -7.76 -7.65 13.59
C ALA A 2 -8.96 -6.72 13.42
N LYS A 3 -8.76 -5.62 12.70
CA LYS A 3 -9.82 -4.67 12.39
C LYS A 3 -10.09 -4.70 10.89
N SER A 4 -11.35 -4.46 10.53
CA SER A 4 -11.75 -4.43 9.12
C SER A 4 -11.55 -3.03 8.56
N ILE A 5 -10.97 -2.97 7.36
CA ILE A 5 -10.81 -1.73 6.63
C ILE A 5 -11.32 -1.96 5.21
N ARG A 6 -12.13 -1.00 4.72
CA ARG A 6 -12.63 -1.09 3.35
C ARG A 6 -11.63 -0.45 2.40
N ILE A 7 -11.31 -1.15 1.32
CA ILE A 7 -10.44 -0.62 0.27
C ILE A 7 -11.16 -0.71 -1.07
N SER A 8 -10.70 0.08 -2.04
CA SER A 8 -11.28 0.05 -3.38
C SER A 8 -10.92 -1.24 -4.11
N ASP A 9 -11.74 -1.61 -5.09
CA ASP A 9 -11.47 -2.78 -5.92
C ASP A 9 -10.15 -2.62 -6.69
N ASP A 10 -9.87 -1.42 -7.17
CA ASP A 10 -8.63 -1.15 -7.89
C ASP A 10 -7.40 -1.41 -7.01
N LEU A 11 -7.44 -0.93 -5.77
CA LEU A 11 -6.34 -1.15 -4.84
C LEU A 11 -6.22 -2.63 -4.48
N TYR A 12 -7.36 -3.30 -4.31
CA TYR A 12 -7.36 -4.73 -4.01
C TYR A 12 -6.71 -5.52 -5.15
N ASP A 13 -7.11 -5.25 -6.39
CA ASP A 13 -6.58 -5.97 -7.54
C ASP A 13 -5.07 -5.73 -7.70
N MET A 14 -4.63 -4.50 -7.55
CA MET A 14 -3.22 -4.17 -7.64
C MET A 14 -2.42 -4.89 -6.54
N THR A 15 -2.94 -4.86 -5.32
CA THR A 15 -2.28 -5.52 -4.20
C THR A 15 -2.22 -7.04 -4.41
N HIS A 16 -3.30 -7.62 -4.90
CA HIS A 16 -3.37 -9.05 -5.18
C HIS A 16 -2.31 -9.46 -6.20
N ASN A 17 -2.18 -8.71 -7.29
CA ASN A 17 -1.21 -9.00 -8.32
C ASN A 17 0.22 -8.92 -7.79
N VAL A 18 0.52 -7.88 -7.03
CA VAL A 18 1.86 -7.71 -6.45
C VAL A 18 2.14 -8.79 -5.42
N SER A 19 1.16 -9.12 -4.59
CA SER A 19 1.35 -10.15 -3.56
C SER A 19 1.66 -11.50 -4.18
N GLN A 20 1.04 -11.84 -5.30
CA GLN A 20 1.30 -13.08 -6.01
C GLN A 20 2.70 -13.09 -6.61
N THR A 21 3.11 -11.99 -7.22
CA THR A 21 4.43 -11.86 -7.83
C THR A 21 5.54 -12.01 -6.79
N LEU A 22 5.35 -11.41 -5.62
CA LEU A 22 6.35 -11.42 -4.55
C LEU A 22 6.23 -12.59 -3.60
N GLY A 23 5.15 -13.38 -3.71
CA GLY A 23 4.92 -14.50 -2.82
C GLY A 23 4.58 -14.08 -1.41
N ARG A 24 3.96 -12.93 -1.21
CA ARG A 24 3.56 -12.40 0.10
C ARG A 24 2.05 -12.49 0.28
N PRO A 25 1.57 -12.72 1.53
CA PRO A 25 0.14 -12.61 1.81
C PRO A 25 -0.36 -11.20 1.51
N LEU A 26 -1.60 -11.10 1.03
CA LEU A 26 -2.18 -9.82 0.62
C LEU A 26 -2.20 -8.81 1.79
N ALA A 27 -2.59 -9.26 2.97
CA ALA A 27 -2.63 -8.39 4.14
C ALA A 27 -1.25 -7.84 4.50
N GLN A 28 -0.22 -8.66 4.37
CA GLN A 28 1.16 -8.25 4.64
C GLN A 28 1.62 -7.19 3.64
N GLN A 29 1.24 -7.34 2.38
CA GLN A 29 1.61 -6.37 1.36
C GLN A 29 0.94 -5.02 1.61
N LEU A 30 -0.33 -5.03 2.03
CA LEU A 30 -1.02 -3.79 2.37
C LEU A 30 -0.39 -3.10 3.59
N GLU A 31 -0.03 -3.87 4.60
CA GLU A 31 0.64 -3.32 5.78
C GLU A 31 1.97 -2.68 5.43
N TYR A 32 2.73 -3.33 4.56
CA TYR A 32 4.01 -2.79 4.12
C TYR A 32 3.84 -1.43 3.45
N TRP A 33 2.88 -1.35 2.52
CA TRP A 33 2.62 -0.10 1.83
C TRP A 33 2.10 0.98 2.75
N ALA A 34 1.25 0.61 3.73
CA ALA A 34 0.73 1.57 4.69
C ALA A 34 1.86 2.16 5.54
N ARG A 35 2.79 1.33 5.99
CA ARG A 35 3.95 1.79 6.76
C ARG A 35 4.88 2.67 5.92
N LEU A 36 5.09 2.27 4.67
CA LEU A 36 5.91 3.04 3.75
C LEU A 36 5.29 4.42 3.51
N GLY A 37 3.98 4.45 3.27
CA GLY A 37 3.27 5.71 3.08
C GLY A 37 3.33 6.59 4.30
N ALA A 38 3.15 6.02 5.48
CA ALA A 38 3.24 6.76 6.73
C ALA A 38 4.64 7.36 6.92
N ALA A 39 5.68 6.60 6.56
CA ALA A 39 7.05 7.08 6.66
C ALA A 39 7.31 8.24 5.70
N LEU A 40 6.75 8.18 4.49
CA LEU A 40 6.87 9.26 3.53
C LEU A 40 6.18 10.53 4.03
N ASP A 41 4.98 10.38 4.60
CA ASP A 41 4.26 11.52 5.19
C ASP A 41 5.05 12.14 6.34
N ALA A 42 5.61 11.30 7.20
CA ALA A 42 6.39 11.78 8.35
C ALA A 42 7.65 12.49 7.90
N ALA A 43 8.22 12.09 6.77
CA ALA A 43 9.41 12.74 6.23
C ALA A 43 9.11 14.06 5.52
N GLY A 44 7.81 14.40 5.37
CA GLY A 44 7.41 15.65 4.75
C GLY A 44 7.42 15.63 3.24
N ILE A 45 7.44 14.43 2.64
CA ILE A 45 7.35 14.31 1.18
C ILE A 45 5.91 14.55 0.75
N SER A 46 5.72 15.42 -0.23
CA SER A 46 4.37 15.77 -0.67
C SER A 46 3.68 14.58 -1.33
N THR A 47 2.37 14.51 -1.13
CA THR A 47 1.55 13.44 -1.71
C THR A 47 1.69 13.41 -3.23
N GLY A 48 1.78 14.59 -3.86
CA GLY A 48 1.93 14.67 -5.32
C GLY A 48 3.20 14.02 -5.81
N VAL A 49 4.32 14.24 -5.09
CA VAL A 49 5.61 13.63 -5.45
C VAL A 49 5.53 12.12 -5.25
N ALA A 50 4.98 11.67 -4.12
CA ALA A 50 4.87 10.25 -3.83
C ALA A 50 4.01 9.53 -4.88
N MET A 51 2.90 10.13 -5.26
CA MET A 51 2.02 9.54 -6.29
C MET A 51 2.71 9.52 -7.65
N GLY A 52 3.52 10.52 -7.95
CA GLY A 52 4.30 10.55 -9.18
C GLY A 52 5.31 9.40 -9.28
N LEU A 53 5.90 9.02 -8.16
CA LEU A 53 6.84 7.91 -8.11
C LEU A 53 6.15 6.56 -8.31
N LEU A 54 4.86 6.48 -8.00
CA LEU A 54 4.11 5.24 -8.10
C LEU A 54 3.42 5.06 -9.45
N SER A 55 3.33 6.12 -10.25
CA SER A 55 2.63 6.05 -11.53
C SER A 55 3.52 5.63 -12.69
#